data_a275d107ff458424ceb81814cb9ec89f
#
_entry.id   a275d107ff458424ceb81814cb9ec89f
#
_cell.length_a   1.000
_cell.length_b   1.000
_cell.length_c   1.000
_cell.angle_alpha   90.00
_cell.angle_beta   90.00
_cell.angle_gamma   90.00
#
_symmetry.space_group_name_H-M   'P 1'
#
loop_
_entity.id
_entity.type
_entity.pdbx_description
1 polymer ?
#
loop_
_entity_poly.entity_id
_entity_poly.type
_entity_poly.pdbx_seq_one_letter_code
_entity_poly.pdbx_strand_id
1 'polypeptide(L)'
;MSELNNQVDNSDKDVTVLFISNIPENIKDYLKEKIKPLDNVDLVFRNNRSTKSLYKLLPKADILIGWRPSKKILLNATSLKLFINPGAGVQHLIEIFREINKIKKILLINGHGNSYFVAQHTVALLLTLMNKIIPHHEWMRQGRWQTGDDDAVSIPLRFKKLGLLGYGAINQKVHRFLNGFDIEFSILRKHWEKQEDPLLSNVKRFEFSKFNEFLKYINILIIAIPVTSLTKNLIGRKELELLGSDSILVNVSRGEIIDEESLFYALKEKVIQGAAIDVWYKYSPENDEEGKKYPFNFPFHTLDNIVLSPHRGYSPFNDLLRWNEVIENITRMAHGRKDFINIVNLEEEY
;
A
#
# COMPACT_ATOMS: atom_id res chain seq x y z
N MET A 1 49.12 -7.80 14.19
CA MET A 1 49.20 -7.19 12.86
C MET A 1 48.88 -8.28 11.86
N SER A 2 47.68 -8.31 11.39
CA SER A 2 47.28 -9.07 10.20
C SER A 2 46.12 -8.27 9.58
N GLU A 3 46.52 -7.54 8.55
CA GLU A 3 45.58 -6.77 7.71
C GLU A 3 44.65 -7.74 7.00
N LEU A 4 43.38 -7.69 7.33
CA LEU A 4 42.32 -8.30 6.55
C LEU A 4 42.10 -7.41 5.30
N ASN A 5 42.76 -7.81 4.21
CA ASN A 5 42.48 -7.32 2.86
C ASN A 5 41.03 -7.58 2.52
N ASN A 6 40.20 -6.55 2.64
CA ASN A 6 38.92 -6.46 1.95
C ASN A 6 39.21 -6.27 0.45
N GLN A 7 39.42 -7.36 -0.26
CA GLN A 7 39.33 -7.35 -1.72
C GLN A 7 37.86 -7.04 -2.09
N VAL A 8 37.64 -5.81 -2.51
CA VAL A 8 36.47 -5.43 -3.31
C VAL A 8 36.64 -6.17 -4.63
N ASP A 9 35.86 -7.20 -4.84
CA ASP A 9 35.76 -7.91 -6.11
C ASP A 9 35.05 -6.98 -7.10
N ASN A 10 35.82 -6.09 -7.74
CA ASN A 10 35.38 -5.21 -8.81
C ASN A 10 35.29 -6.05 -10.10
N SER A 11 34.32 -6.93 -10.18
CA SER A 11 33.94 -7.48 -11.48
C SER A 11 33.03 -6.47 -12.19
N ASP A 12 33.53 -5.83 -13.25
CA ASP A 12 32.81 -5.07 -14.28
C ASP A 12 31.77 -5.97 -14.99
N LYS A 13 30.79 -6.44 -14.24
CA LYS A 13 29.74 -7.29 -14.78
C LYS A 13 28.50 -6.44 -15.03
N ASP A 14 28.15 -6.29 -16.31
CA ASP A 14 26.93 -5.62 -16.72
C ASP A 14 25.69 -6.19 -16.01
N VAL A 15 24.88 -5.31 -15.44
CA VAL A 15 23.60 -5.66 -14.80
C VAL A 15 22.48 -5.53 -15.81
N THR A 16 21.88 -6.65 -16.18
CA THR A 16 20.72 -6.65 -17.09
C THR A 16 19.41 -6.51 -16.31
N VAL A 17 18.68 -5.45 -16.57
CA VAL A 17 17.36 -5.14 -15.98
C VAL A 17 16.26 -5.35 -17.01
N LEU A 18 15.41 -6.36 -16.83
CA LEU A 18 14.32 -6.69 -17.76
C LEU A 18 12.95 -6.36 -17.19
N PHE A 19 12.22 -5.50 -17.90
CA PHE A 19 10.81 -5.23 -17.61
C PHE A 19 9.92 -6.27 -18.27
N ILE A 20 9.22 -7.08 -17.47
CA ILE A 20 8.31 -8.12 -17.98
C ILE A 20 6.92 -7.59 -18.32
N SER A 21 6.56 -6.43 -17.82
CA SER A 21 5.30 -5.72 -18.12
C SER A 21 5.56 -4.56 -19.07
N ASN A 22 4.56 -4.23 -19.87
CA ASN A 22 4.62 -3.01 -20.68
C ASN A 22 4.43 -1.80 -19.77
N ILE A 23 5.29 -0.80 -19.92
CA ILE A 23 5.22 0.49 -19.20
C ILE A 23 5.11 1.65 -20.21
N PRO A 24 4.46 2.76 -19.85
CA PRO A 24 4.35 3.96 -20.67
C PRO A 24 5.70 4.54 -21.09
N GLU A 25 5.76 5.18 -22.24
CA GLU A 25 7.02 5.70 -22.80
C GLU A 25 7.67 6.77 -21.93
N ASN A 26 6.88 7.68 -21.34
CA ASN A 26 7.39 8.70 -20.42
C ASN A 26 8.10 8.09 -19.18
N ILE A 27 7.65 6.92 -18.73
CA ILE A 27 8.32 6.20 -17.61
C ILE A 27 9.62 5.56 -18.11
N LYS A 28 9.63 4.97 -19.31
CA LYS A 28 10.85 4.43 -19.91
C LYS A 28 11.93 5.50 -20.07
N ASP A 29 11.54 6.67 -20.58
CA ASP A 29 12.47 7.79 -20.79
C ASP A 29 13.01 8.31 -19.46
N TYR A 30 12.17 8.43 -18.44
CA TYR A 30 12.60 8.77 -17.10
C TYR A 30 13.62 7.78 -16.53
N LEU A 31 13.33 6.48 -16.65
CA LEU A 31 14.23 5.42 -16.18
C LEU A 31 15.56 5.44 -16.93
N LYS A 32 15.54 5.57 -18.25
CA LYS A 32 16.76 5.71 -19.09
C LYS A 32 17.59 6.92 -18.66
N GLU A 33 16.96 8.09 -18.47
CA GLU A 33 17.65 9.31 -18.03
C GLU A 33 18.34 9.11 -16.68
N LYS A 34 17.63 8.54 -15.69
CA LYS A 34 18.14 8.35 -14.33
C LYS A 34 19.21 7.26 -14.23
N ILE A 35 19.15 6.25 -15.09
CA ILE A 35 20.11 5.14 -15.12
C ILE A 35 21.31 5.45 -16.04
N LYS A 36 21.20 6.41 -16.95
CA LYS A 36 22.29 6.78 -17.89
C LYS A 36 23.67 6.97 -17.25
N PRO A 37 23.83 7.49 -16.01
CA PRO A 37 25.13 7.58 -15.35
C PRO A 37 25.79 6.25 -14.97
N LEU A 38 25.07 5.13 -15.07
CA LEU A 38 25.53 3.80 -14.72
C LEU A 38 25.94 3.06 -16.01
N ASP A 39 27.23 3.09 -16.35
CA ASP A 39 27.76 2.52 -17.61
C ASP A 39 27.63 0.99 -17.68
N ASN A 40 27.45 0.33 -16.54
CA ASN A 40 27.32 -1.12 -16.41
C ASN A 40 25.87 -1.62 -16.25
N VAL A 41 24.86 -0.84 -16.66
CA VAL A 41 23.43 -1.22 -16.58
C VAL A 41 22.78 -1.23 -17.97
N ASP A 42 22.25 -2.39 -18.35
CA ASP A 42 21.43 -2.55 -19.56
C ASP A 42 19.94 -2.60 -19.21
N LEU A 43 19.15 -1.59 -19.63
CA LEU A 43 17.71 -1.52 -19.44
C LEU A 43 16.97 -2.12 -20.65
N VAL A 44 16.37 -3.28 -20.46
CA VAL A 44 15.61 -4.00 -21.47
C VAL A 44 14.11 -3.83 -21.24
N PHE A 45 13.46 -3.11 -22.14
CA PHE A 45 12.00 -2.97 -22.14
C PHE A 45 11.36 -3.93 -23.12
N ARG A 46 10.28 -4.54 -22.71
CA ARG A 46 9.53 -5.45 -23.59
C ARG A 46 8.75 -4.65 -24.65
N ASN A 47 9.23 -4.61 -25.88
CA ASN A 47 8.61 -3.87 -26.98
C ASN A 47 7.50 -4.67 -27.70
N ASN A 48 7.39 -5.98 -27.44
CA ASN A 48 6.47 -6.85 -28.15
C ASN A 48 5.83 -7.85 -27.18
N ARG A 49 4.53 -8.16 -27.39
CA ARG A 49 3.77 -9.08 -26.55
C ARG A 49 4.12 -10.57 -26.77
N SER A 50 5.06 -10.87 -27.68
CA SER A 50 5.46 -12.24 -27.96
C SER A 50 6.08 -12.92 -26.74
N THR A 51 5.51 -14.00 -26.32
CA THR A 51 6.04 -14.84 -25.24
C THR A 51 7.41 -15.39 -25.59
N LYS A 52 7.63 -15.76 -26.88
CA LYS A 52 8.90 -16.33 -27.36
C LYS A 52 10.07 -15.34 -27.22
N SER A 53 9.84 -14.04 -27.49
CA SER A 53 10.88 -13.02 -27.32
C SER A 53 11.26 -12.82 -25.85
N LEU A 54 10.28 -12.82 -24.95
CA LEU A 54 10.52 -12.73 -23.51
C LEU A 54 11.43 -13.86 -23.03
N TYR A 55 11.10 -15.12 -23.37
CA TYR A 55 11.89 -16.29 -22.93
C TYR A 55 13.34 -16.31 -23.43
N LYS A 56 13.65 -15.60 -24.52
CA LYS A 56 15.03 -15.45 -24.98
C LYS A 56 15.84 -14.47 -24.11
N LEU A 57 15.18 -13.51 -23.47
CA LEU A 57 15.82 -12.47 -22.65
C LEU A 57 16.01 -12.92 -21.19
N LEU A 58 15.07 -13.76 -20.67
CA LEU A 58 15.06 -14.17 -19.26
C LEU A 58 16.40 -14.71 -18.74
N PRO A 59 17.15 -15.57 -19.46
CA PRO A 59 18.39 -16.14 -18.92
C PRO A 59 19.49 -15.13 -18.59
N LYS A 60 19.45 -13.95 -19.22
CA LYS A 60 20.45 -12.88 -19.04
C LYS A 60 20.08 -11.89 -17.94
N ALA A 61 18.81 -11.86 -17.49
CA ALA A 61 18.30 -10.86 -16.58
C ALA A 61 18.80 -11.10 -15.14
N ASP A 62 19.50 -10.12 -14.57
CA ASP A 62 19.86 -10.06 -13.15
C ASP A 62 18.71 -9.51 -12.31
N ILE A 63 17.97 -8.54 -12.85
CA ILE A 63 16.78 -7.93 -12.24
C ILE A 63 15.58 -8.14 -13.16
N LEU A 64 14.46 -8.63 -12.63
CA LEU A 64 13.16 -8.58 -13.28
C LEU A 64 12.26 -7.56 -12.60
N ILE A 65 11.56 -6.75 -13.39
CA ILE A 65 10.60 -5.74 -12.89
C ILE A 65 9.22 -6.00 -13.48
N GLY A 66 8.21 -6.09 -12.60
CA GLY A 66 6.82 -6.31 -13.01
C GLY A 66 5.92 -6.70 -11.85
N TRP A 67 4.64 -6.99 -12.11
CA TRP A 67 3.65 -7.21 -11.05
C TRP A 67 3.26 -8.68 -10.84
N ARG A 68 3.21 -9.50 -11.89
CA ARG A 68 2.66 -10.86 -11.83
C ARG A 68 3.52 -11.83 -12.66
N PRO A 69 4.73 -12.17 -12.22
CA PRO A 69 5.53 -13.19 -12.89
C PRO A 69 4.86 -14.56 -12.68
N SER A 70 4.86 -15.41 -13.71
CA SER A 70 4.56 -16.82 -13.49
C SER A 70 5.80 -17.54 -12.93
N LYS A 71 5.60 -18.67 -12.25
CA LYS A 71 6.68 -19.54 -11.79
C LYS A 71 7.64 -19.91 -12.93
N LYS A 72 7.07 -20.16 -14.13
CA LYS A 72 7.85 -20.46 -15.34
C LYS A 72 8.78 -19.32 -15.75
N ILE A 73 8.34 -18.06 -15.65
CA ILE A 73 9.20 -16.88 -15.92
C ILE A 73 10.37 -16.85 -14.95
N LEU A 74 10.11 -16.98 -13.65
CA LEU A 74 11.13 -16.95 -12.62
C LEU A 74 12.16 -18.07 -12.75
N LEU A 75 11.73 -19.29 -13.09
CA LEU A 75 12.62 -20.43 -13.30
C LEU A 75 13.50 -20.28 -14.55
N ASN A 76 12.98 -19.71 -15.63
CA ASN A 76 13.76 -19.50 -16.86
C ASN A 76 14.74 -18.33 -16.78
N ALA A 77 14.60 -17.41 -15.81
CA ALA A 77 15.54 -16.34 -15.57
C ALA A 77 16.73 -16.86 -14.73
N THR A 78 17.65 -17.60 -15.38
CA THR A 78 18.73 -18.33 -14.67
C THR A 78 19.72 -17.44 -13.92
N SER A 79 19.98 -16.23 -14.39
CA SER A 79 20.87 -15.24 -13.75
C SER A 79 20.15 -14.37 -12.69
N LEU A 80 18.83 -14.52 -12.52
CA LEU A 80 18.02 -13.65 -11.71
C LEU A 80 18.43 -13.67 -10.23
N LYS A 81 18.68 -12.49 -9.69
CA LYS A 81 19.01 -12.22 -8.28
C LYS A 81 17.88 -11.48 -7.57
N LEU A 82 17.20 -10.58 -8.30
CA LEU A 82 16.24 -9.63 -7.74
C LEU A 82 14.99 -9.54 -8.58
N PHE A 83 13.83 -9.67 -7.96
CA PHE A 83 12.55 -9.33 -8.57
C PHE A 83 11.96 -8.11 -7.87
N ILE A 84 11.66 -7.06 -8.62
CA ILE A 84 11.06 -5.83 -8.10
C ILE A 84 9.60 -5.76 -8.54
N ASN A 85 8.69 -5.80 -7.57
CA ASN A 85 7.28 -5.43 -7.75
C ASN A 85 7.15 -3.92 -7.51
N PRO A 86 6.80 -3.08 -8.52
CA PRO A 86 6.76 -1.62 -8.36
C PRO A 86 5.63 -1.11 -7.44
N GLY A 87 4.79 -2.00 -6.93
CA GLY A 87 3.70 -1.69 -6.00
C GLY A 87 3.92 -2.31 -4.62
N ALA A 88 3.24 -1.77 -3.60
CA ALA A 88 3.42 -2.21 -2.21
C ALA A 88 2.85 -3.61 -1.93
N GLY A 89 1.72 -3.98 -2.55
CA GLY A 89 1.07 -5.26 -2.29
C GLY A 89 1.74 -6.45 -2.98
N VAL A 90 2.22 -7.40 -2.21
CA VAL A 90 2.94 -8.60 -2.68
C VAL A 90 2.30 -9.93 -2.25
N GLN A 91 1.15 -9.90 -1.59
CA GLN A 91 0.47 -11.11 -1.07
C GLN A 91 0.32 -12.22 -2.13
N HIS A 92 0.09 -11.85 -3.39
CA HIS A 92 -0.05 -12.77 -4.53
C HIS A 92 1.29 -13.38 -5.01
N LEU A 93 2.42 -12.90 -4.47
CA LEU A 93 3.77 -13.36 -4.83
C LEU A 93 4.39 -14.25 -3.75
N ILE A 94 3.91 -14.21 -2.53
CA ILE A 94 4.54 -14.87 -1.37
C ILE A 94 4.74 -16.36 -1.62
N GLU A 95 3.68 -17.10 -1.96
CA GLU A 95 3.79 -18.54 -2.19
C GLU A 95 4.70 -18.89 -3.36
N ILE A 96 4.60 -18.15 -4.47
CA ILE A 96 5.48 -18.37 -5.63
C ILE A 96 6.94 -18.20 -5.23
N PHE A 97 7.27 -17.16 -4.45
CA PHE A 97 8.64 -16.91 -4.01
C PHE A 97 9.11 -17.87 -2.93
N ARG A 98 8.23 -18.35 -2.04
CA ARG A 98 8.54 -19.45 -1.11
C ARG A 98 8.94 -20.72 -1.86
N GLU A 99 8.17 -21.10 -2.90
CA GLU A 99 8.48 -22.27 -3.73
C GLU A 99 9.77 -22.09 -4.55
N ILE A 100 9.95 -20.94 -5.19
CA ILE A 100 11.15 -20.66 -6.00
C ILE A 100 12.39 -20.65 -5.12
N ASN A 101 12.35 -20.11 -3.92
CA ASN A 101 13.49 -20.01 -3.03
C ASN A 101 13.95 -21.36 -2.45
N LYS A 102 13.13 -22.43 -2.59
CA LYS A 102 13.60 -23.82 -2.34
C LYS A 102 14.54 -24.32 -3.43
N ILE A 103 14.50 -23.72 -4.63
CA ILE A 103 15.27 -24.15 -5.81
C ILE A 103 16.42 -23.17 -6.08
N LYS A 104 16.14 -21.87 -5.98
CA LYS A 104 17.05 -20.79 -6.36
C LYS A 104 16.73 -19.54 -5.53
N LYS A 105 17.73 -18.95 -4.87
CA LYS A 105 17.57 -17.73 -4.07
C LYS A 105 17.31 -16.51 -4.96
N ILE A 106 16.13 -15.91 -4.85
CA ILE A 106 15.74 -14.65 -5.49
C ILE A 106 15.16 -13.74 -4.41
N LEU A 107 15.67 -12.52 -4.30
CA LEU A 107 15.08 -11.50 -3.43
C LEU A 107 13.84 -10.92 -4.08
N LEU A 108 12.76 -10.83 -3.31
CA LEU A 108 11.55 -10.09 -3.67
C LEU A 108 11.61 -8.71 -3.05
N ILE A 109 11.39 -7.67 -3.86
CA ILE A 109 11.30 -6.28 -3.41
C ILE A 109 9.93 -5.74 -3.77
N ASN A 110 9.32 -4.95 -2.88
CA ASN A 110 8.11 -4.18 -3.16
C ASN A 110 8.40 -2.68 -3.20
N GLY A 111 7.52 -1.91 -3.87
CA GLY A 111 7.65 -0.47 -4.01
C GLY A 111 6.65 0.30 -3.15
N HIS A 112 7.14 1.34 -2.47
CA HIS A 112 6.32 2.27 -1.68
C HIS A 112 6.26 3.68 -2.27
N GLY A 113 6.73 3.86 -3.51
CA GLY A 113 6.89 5.16 -4.15
C GLY A 113 5.58 5.96 -4.32
N ASN A 114 4.41 5.32 -4.23
CA ASN A 114 3.11 5.99 -4.23
C ASN A 114 2.58 6.34 -2.84
N SER A 115 3.34 6.06 -1.78
CA SER A 115 2.86 6.25 -0.39
C SER A 115 2.47 7.69 -0.04
N TYR A 116 3.06 8.68 -0.71
CA TYR A 116 2.69 10.09 -0.54
C TYR A 116 1.24 10.34 -0.99
N PHE A 117 0.88 9.86 -2.18
CA PHE A 117 -0.46 10.05 -2.74
C PHE A 117 -1.51 9.26 -1.95
N VAL A 118 -1.18 8.04 -1.53
CA VAL A 118 -2.07 7.25 -0.67
C VAL A 118 -2.29 7.97 0.66
N ALA A 119 -1.27 8.54 1.27
CA ALA A 119 -1.41 9.30 2.52
C ALA A 119 -2.24 10.57 2.34
N GLN A 120 -2.02 11.33 1.25
CA GLN A 120 -2.84 12.49 0.88
C GLN A 120 -4.30 12.10 0.68
N HIS A 121 -4.54 11.00 -0.06
CA HIS A 121 -5.88 10.47 -0.29
C HIS A 121 -6.56 10.01 1.00
N THR A 122 -5.81 9.39 1.92
CA THR A 122 -6.30 8.99 3.26
C THR A 122 -6.82 10.19 4.05
N VAL A 123 -6.05 11.28 4.07
CA VAL A 123 -6.46 12.53 4.74
C VAL A 123 -7.69 13.14 4.06
N ALA A 124 -7.71 13.15 2.73
CA ALA A 124 -8.87 13.64 1.97
C ALA A 124 -10.14 12.83 2.27
N LEU A 125 -10.06 11.49 2.29
CA LEU A 125 -11.17 10.61 2.64
C LEU A 125 -11.68 10.85 4.06
N LEU A 126 -10.76 10.94 5.03
CA LEU A 126 -11.10 11.23 6.43
C LEU A 126 -11.86 12.55 6.55
N LEU A 127 -11.32 13.63 5.99
CA LEU A 127 -11.93 14.95 6.07
C LEU A 127 -13.24 15.03 5.27
N THR A 128 -13.34 14.34 4.13
CA THR A 128 -14.58 14.25 3.35
C THR A 128 -15.71 13.62 4.16
N LEU A 129 -15.42 12.52 4.86
CA LEU A 129 -16.39 11.85 5.71
C LEU A 129 -16.78 12.71 6.92
N MET A 130 -15.79 13.28 7.62
CA MET A 130 -16.02 14.05 8.85
C MET A 130 -16.73 15.38 8.59
N ASN A 131 -16.38 16.08 7.51
CA ASN A 131 -17.02 17.35 7.13
C ASN A 131 -18.29 17.18 6.29
N LYS A 132 -18.75 15.94 6.06
CA LYS A 132 -19.94 15.65 5.27
C LYS A 132 -19.93 16.31 3.87
N ILE A 133 -18.77 16.37 3.23
CA ILE A 133 -18.58 17.07 1.95
C ILE A 133 -19.51 16.54 0.87
N ILE A 134 -19.70 15.21 0.78
CA ILE A 134 -20.51 14.59 -0.28
C ILE A 134 -21.99 14.98 -0.16
N PRO A 135 -22.70 14.77 0.96
CA PRO A 135 -24.11 15.16 1.04
C PRO A 135 -24.31 16.66 0.84
N HIS A 136 -23.48 17.53 1.42
CA HIS A 136 -23.59 18.97 1.19
C HIS A 136 -23.34 19.36 -0.27
N HIS A 137 -22.39 18.70 -0.96
CA HIS A 137 -22.15 18.91 -2.37
C HIS A 137 -23.36 18.52 -3.23
N GLU A 138 -23.96 17.35 -2.98
CA GLU A 138 -25.11 16.88 -3.74
C GLU A 138 -26.35 17.77 -3.50
N TRP A 139 -26.58 18.23 -2.28
CA TRP A 139 -27.66 19.18 -1.99
C TRP A 139 -27.45 20.51 -2.72
N MET A 140 -26.24 21.04 -2.70
CA MET A 140 -25.90 22.28 -3.40
C MET A 140 -26.11 22.16 -4.91
N ARG A 141 -25.76 21.01 -5.51
CA ARG A 141 -26.04 20.74 -6.93
C ARG A 141 -27.53 20.71 -7.27
N GLN A 142 -28.38 20.39 -6.31
CA GLN A 142 -29.84 20.40 -6.43
C GLN A 142 -30.46 21.77 -6.10
N GLY A 143 -29.65 22.80 -5.87
CA GLY A 143 -30.11 24.13 -5.49
C GLY A 143 -30.55 24.25 -4.04
N ARG A 144 -30.27 23.26 -3.19
CA ARG A 144 -30.58 23.30 -1.76
C ARG A 144 -29.47 24.07 -1.01
N TRP A 145 -29.67 25.35 -0.86
CA TRP A 145 -28.84 26.19 0.01
C TRP A 145 -29.34 26.06 1.46
N GLN A 146 -28.54 25.33 2.27
CA GLN A 146 -28.87 25.10 3.67
C GLN A 146 -27.74 25.61 4.58
N THR A 147 -28.15 26.23 5.67
CA THR A 147 -27.26 26.65 6.75
C THR A 147 -27.80 26.09 8.06
N GLY A 148 -26.96 25.41 8.85
CA GLY A 148 -27.36 24.81 10.13
C GLY A 148 -28.19 23.54 9.98
N ASP A 149 -27.82 22.69 9.02
CA ASP A 149 -28.51 21.42 8.76
C ASP A 149 -28.13 20.35 9.79
N ASP A 150 -29.11 19.85 10.53
CA ASP A 150 -28.91 18.80 11.55
C ASP A 150 -28.72 17.41 10.94
N ASP A 151 -29.09 17.20 9.68
CA ASP A 151 -29.03 15.88 9.02
C ASP A 151 -27.60 15.46 8.64
N ALA A 152 -26.69 16.43 8.46
CA ALA A 152 -25.31 16.16 8.10
C ALA A 152 -24.32 17.08 8.83
N VAL A 153 -24.39 17.10 10.15
CA VAL A 153 -23.50 17.87 11.01
C VAL A 153 -22.06 17.35 10.88
N SER A 154 -21.13 18.29 10.71
CA SER A 154 -19.70 17.99 10.66
C SER A 154 -19.19 17.45 12.00
N ILE A 155 -18.28 16.48 11.94
CA ILE A 155 -17.64 15.90 13.10
C ILE A 155 -16.26 16.60 13.29
N PRO A 156 -16.02 17.29 14.42
CA PRO A 156 -14.76 17.95 14.63
C PRO A 156 -13.62 16.94 14.79
N LEU A 157 -12.51 17.15 14.07
CA LEU A 157 -11.29 16.34 14.23
C LEU A 157 -10.54 16.70 15.52
N ARG A 158 -10.65 17.95 15.95
CA ARG A 158 -10.00 18.46 17.14
C ARG A 158 -10.31 17.63 18.39
N PHE A 159 -9.30 17.32 19.18
CA PHE A 159 -9.35 16.52 20.41
C PHE A 159 -9.76 15.06 20.23
N LYS A 160 -9.78 14.55 18.99
CA LYS A 160 -9.99 13.14 18.74
C LYS A 160 -8.71 12.35 18.99
N LYS A 161 -8.89 11.07 19.38
CA LYS A 161 -7.83 10.09 19.52
C LYS A 161 -7.74 9.30 18.22
N LEU A 162 -6.68 9.53 17.44
CA LEU A 162 -6.47 8.90 16.15
C LEU A 162 -5.50 7.73 16.27
N GLY A 163 -5.96 6.56 15.93
CA GLY A 163 -5.20 5.31 15.90
C GLY A 163 -4.68 5.01 14.50
N LEU A 164 -3.37 4.81 14.41
CA LEU A 164 -2.69 4.34 13.20
C LEU A 164 -2.40 2.85 13.35
N LEU A 165 -3.15 2.01 12.65
CA LEU A 165 -2.88 0.58 12.55
C LEU A 165 -1.80 0.34 11.48
N GLY A 166 -0.59 -0.02 11.95
CA GLY A 166 0.63 0.00 11.17
C GLY A 166 1.28 1.40 11.11
N TYR A 167 2.61 1.45 11.09
CA TYR A 167 3.38 2.70 10.98
C TYR A 167 4.47 2.56 9.93
N GLY A 168 4.06 2.19 8.71
CA GLY A 168 4.88 2.09 7.51
C GLY A 168 4.84 3.39 6.68
N ALA A 169 5.28 3.30 5.44
CA ALA A 169 5.46 4.43 4.52
C ALA A 169 4.22 5.33 4.34
N ILE A 170 3.00 4.78 4.46
CA ILE A 170 1.75 5.55 4.35
C ILE A 170 1.46 6.27 5.67
N ASN A 171 1.31 5.53 6.77
CA ASN A 171 0.88 6.11 8.06
C ASN A 171 1.90 7.07 8.67
N GLN A 172 3.19 6.96 8.37
CA GLN A 172 4.18 8.00 8.72
C GLN A 172 3.87 9.34 8.04
N LYS A 173 3.45 9.31 6.78
CA LYS A 173 3.06 10.51 6.05
C LYS A 173 1.70 11.05 6.50
N VAL A 174 0.72 10.16 6.77
CA VAL A 174 -0.58 10.55 7.35
C VAL A 174 -0.36 11.26 8.69
N HIS A 175 0.47 10.70 9.57
CA HIS A 175 0.83 11.33 10.84
C HIS A 175 1.40 12.74 10.63
N ARG A 176 2.39 12.86 9.73
CA ARG A 176 2.99 14.16 9.39
C ARG A 176 1.96 15.16 8.85
N PHE A 177 1.06 14.73 7.95
CA PHE A 177 0.05 15.61 7.36
C PHE A 177 -0.99 16.06 8.38
N LEU A 178 -1.34 15.22 9.35
CA LEU A 178 -2.33 15.52 10.37
C LEU A 178 -1.75 16.13 11.65
N ASN A 179 -0.43 16.26 11.77
CA ASN A 179 0.22 16.76 12.97
C ASN A 179 -0.13 18.23 13.30
N GLY A 180 -0.69 18.98 12.35
CA GLY A 180 -1.18 20.34 12.56
C GLY A 180 -2.59 20.43 13.15
N PHE A 181 -3.29 19.30 13.30
CA PHE A 181 -4.58 19.26 13.99
C PHE A 181 -4.37 18.94 15.47
N ASP A 182 -5.18 19.52 16.35
CA ASP A 182 -5.15 19.26 17.80
C ASP A 182 -5.72 17.87 18.12
N ILE A 183 -4.99 16.80 17.77
CA ILE A 183 -5.38 15.40 17.92
C ILE A 183 -4.32 14.61 18.70
N GLU A 184 -4.76 13.56 19.41
CA GLU A 184 -3.87 12.64 20.10
C GLU A 184 -3.61 11.42 19.21
N PHE A 185 -2.34 11.14 18.90
CA PHE A 185 -1.96 9.98 18.10
C PHE A 185 -1.69 8.74 18.96
N SER A 186 -2.26 7.63 18.54
CA SER A 186 -1.96 6.29 19.03
C SER A 186 -1.48 5.42 17.88
N ILE A 187 -0.43 4.66 18.08
CA ILE A 187 0.16 3.82 17.03
C ILE A 187 0.23 2.39 17.51
N LEU A 188 -0.31 1.47 16.71
CA LEU A 188 -0.13 0.04 16.89
C LEU A 188 0.74 -0.52 15.78
N ARG A 189 1.88 -1.13 16.15
CA ARG A 189 2.81 -1.79 15.21
C ARG A 189 3.47 -3.01 15.85
N LYS A 190 3.94 -3.93 14.99
CA LYS A 190 4.55 -5.19 15.42
C LYS A 190 5.94 -5.00 16.05
N HIS A 191 6.76 -4.12 15.46
CA HIS A 191 8.16 -3.90 15.85
C HIS A 191 8.40 -2.44 16.20
N TRP A 192 8.80 -2.15 17.43
CA TRP A 192 9.07 -0.80 17.91
C TRP A 192 10.56 -0.42 17.89
N GLU A 193 11.43 -1.40 17.80
CA GLU A 193 12.88 -1.22 18.04
C GLU A 193 13.60 -0.52 16.87
N LYS A 194 12.95 -0.33 15.72
CA LYS A 194 13.62 0.01 14.46
C LYS A 194 13.55 1.47 14.01
N GLN A 195 12.96 2.40 14.75
CA GLN A 195 12.84 3.78 14.26
C GLN A 195 12.89 4.84 15.35
N GLU A 196 13.88 5.73 15.26
CA GLU A 196 13.86 7.03 15.89
C GLU A 196 13.22 8.03 14.90
N ASP A 197 11.98 8.42 15.15
CA ASP A 197 11.26 9.47 14.44
C ASP A 197 10.82 10.52 15.49
N PRO A 198 11.20 11.78 15.36
CA PRO A 198 10.79 12.83 16.30
C PRO A 198 9.28 12.94 16.52
N LEU A 199 8.48 12.59 15.50
CA LEU A 199 7.02 12.53 15.62
C LEU A 199 6.54 11.47 16.62
N LEU A 200 7.38 10.48 16.96
CA LEU A 200 7.03 9.41 17.89
C LEU A 200 7.21 9.81 19.38
N SER A 201 7.70 11.00 19.67
CA SER A 201 7.91 11.47 21.05
C SER A 201 6.60 11.65 21.83
N ASN A 202 5.52 12.04 21.15
CA ASN A 202 4.23 12.38 21.76
C ASN A 202 3.09 11.42 21.34
N VAL A 203 3.40 10.16 21.02
CA VAL A 203 2.39 9.18 20.64
C VAL A 203 2.19 8.11 21.70
N LYS A 204 0.96 7.66 21.87
CA LYS A 204 0.69 6.46 22.66
C LYS A 204 1.02 5.20 21.85
N ARG A 205 1.91 4.37 22.41
CA ARG A 205 2.44 3.17 21.73
C ARG A 205 1.67 1.94 22.15
N PHE A 206 1.30 1.11 21.17
CA PHE A 206 0.66 -0.19 21.40
C PHE A 206 1.39 -1.27 20.63
N GLU A 207 1.57 -2.42 21.28
CA GLU A 207 1.98 -3.67 20.65
C GLU A 207 0.77 -4.44 20.16
N PHE A 208 0.97 -5.42 19.27
CA PHE A 208 -0.12 -6.21 18.70
C PHE A 208 -0.90 -7.00 19.76
N SER A 209 -0.24 -7.44 20.84
CA SER A 209 -0.86 -8.07 22.02
C SER A 209 -1.92 -7.20 22.72
N LYS A 210 -1.84 -5.87 22.51
CA LYS A 210 -2.75 -4.86 23.07
C LYS A 210 -3.77 -4.33 22.05
N PHE A 211 -4.07 -5.11 21.00
CA PHE A 211 -4.97 -4.69 19.93
C PHE A 211 -6.35 -4.25 20.43
N ASN A 212 -6.98 -5.03 21.32
CA ASN A 212 -8.29 -4.69 21.87
C ASN A 212 -8.25 -3.41 22.75
N GLU A 213 -7.17 -3.20 23.50
CA GLU A 213 -7.00 -1.98 24.30
C GLU A 213 -6.80 -0.76 23.38
N PHE A 214 -6.05 -0.92 22.29
CA PHE A 214 -5.88 0.10 21.26
C PHE A 214 -7.21 0.51 20.64
N LEU A 215 -8.05 -0.45 20.20
CA LEU A 215 -9.36 -0.17 19.61
C LEU A 215 -10.28 0.60 20.56
N LYS A 216 -10.34 0.20 21.83
CA LYS A 216 -11.15 0.90 22.86
C LYS A 216 -10.67 2.31 23.18
N TYR A 217 -9.41 2.62 22.87
CA TYR A 217 -8.80 3.89 23.23
C TYR A 217 -9.02 4.99 22.22
N ILE A 218 -9.21 4.63 20.96
CA ILE A 218 -9.24 5.56 19.82
C ILE A 218 -10.68 5.90 19.38
N ASN A 219 -10.85 7.05 18.70
CA ASN A 219 -12.09 7.45 18.04
C ASN A 219 -11.99 7.33 16.51
N ILE A 220 -10.78 7.36 15.95
CA ILE A 220 -10.52 7.27 14.53
C ILE A 220 -9.50 6.17 14.30
N LEU A 221 -9.82 5.22 13.42
CA LEU A 221 -8.91 4.16 13.02
C LEU A 221 -8.49 4.33 11.56
N ILE A 222 -7.19 4.50 11.31
CA ILE A 222 -6.61 4.50 9.95
C ILE A 222 -5.81 3.21 9.76
N ILE A 223 -6.19 2.42 8.74
CA ILE A 223 -5.62 1.11 8.47
C ILE A 223 -4.68 1.20 7.26
N ALA A 224 -3.38 0.95 7.50
CA ALA A 224 -2.35 0.86 6.47
C ALA A 224 -1.34 -0.25 6.78
N ILE A 225 -1.84 -1.48 6.87
CA ILE A 225 -1.08 -2.72 7.06
C ILE A 225 -1.22 -3.64 5.84
N PRO A 226 -0.25 -4.54 5.57
CA PRO A 226 -0.39 -5.55 4.53
C PRO A 226 -1.45 -6.60 4.89
N VAL A 227 -2.01 -7.28 3.89
CA VAL A 227 -2.72 -8.54 4.09
C VAL A 227 -1.70 -9.66 4.22
N THR A 228 -1.78 -10.34 5.34
CA THR A 228 -0.99 -11.53 5.67
C THR A 228 -1.92 -12.59 6.28
N SER A 229 -1.40 -13.76 6.54
CA SER A 229 -2.14 -14.80 7.29
C SER A 229 -2.63 -14.31 8.66
N LEU A 230 -1.93 -13.34 9.28
CA LEU A 230 -2.28 -12.77 10.61
C LEU A 230 -3.25 -11.58 10.53
N THR A 231 -3.35 -10.91 9.40
CA THR A 231 -4.11 -9.66 9.28
C THR A 231 -5.38 -9.78 8.44
N LYS A 232 -5.55 -10.90 7.74
CA LYS A 232 -6.78 -11.21 7.03
C LYS A 232 -7.94 -11.37 8.02
N ASN A 233 -9.04 -10.63 7.78
CA ASN A 233 -10.20 -10.54 8.66
C ASN A 233 -9.84 -10.21 10.13
N LEU A 234 -8.77 -9.42 10.31
CA LEU A 234 -8.32 -8.99 11.64
C LEU A 234 -9.39 -8.16 12.35
N ILE A 235 -10.18 -7.41 11.60
CA ILE A 235 -11.28 -6.57 12.11
C ILE A 235 -12.60 -7.22 11.73
N GLY A 236 -13.22 -7.88 12.66
CA GLY A 236 -14.54 -8.46 12.59
C GLY A 236 -15.55 -7.68 13.43
N ARG A 237 -16.72 -8.28 13.67
CA ARG A 237 -17.81 -7.69 14.45
C ARG A 237 -17.37 -7.21 15.83
N LYS A 238 -16.64 -8.05 16.56
CA LYS A 238 -16.13 -7.76 17.91
C LYS A 238 -15.21 -6.53 17.92
N GLU A 239 -14.33 -6.41 16.96
CA GLU A 239 -13.37 -5.31 16.86
C GLU A 239 -14.08 -4.00 16.52
N LEU A 240 -15.13 -4.03 15.66
CA LEU A 240 -15.98 -2.89 15.36
C LEU A 240 -16.83 -2.47 16.58
N GLU A 241 -17.35 -3.41 17.36
CA GLU A 241 -18.02 -3.14 18.63
C GLU A 241 -17.07 -2.48 19.66
N LEU A 242 -15.79 -2.89 19.69
CA LEU A 242 -14.77 -2.29 20.57
C LEU A 242 -14.43 -0.84 20.20
N LEU A 243 -14.50 -0.48 18.90
CA LEU A 243 -14.34 0.89 18.45
C LEU A 243 -15.49 1.80 18.92
N GLY A 244 -16.72 1.28 18.87
CA GLY A 244 -17.93 1.96 19.36
C GLY A 244 -18.55 2.97 18.41
N SER A 245 -19.74 3.43 18.77
CA SER A 245 -20.65 4.22 17.91
C SER A 245 -20.14 5.61 17.51
N ASP A 246 -19.18 6.17 18.25
CA ASP A 246 -18.59 7.49 17.95
C ASP A 246 -17.32 7.39 17.09
N SER A 247 -17.02 6.19 16.60
CA SER A 247 -15.77 5.93 15.89
C SER A 247 -15.90 6.04 14.37
N ILE A 248 -14.79 6.44 13.75
CA ILE A 248 -14.62 6.53 12.30
C ILE A 248 -13.50 5.60 11.86
N LEU A 249 -13.70 4.90 10.74
CA LEU A 249 -12.74 3.98 10.16
C LEU A 249 -12.33 4.44 8.76
N VAL A 250 -11.02 4.44 8.47
CA VAL A 250 -10.47 4.69 7.13
C VAL A 250 -9.60 3.50 6.72
N ASN A 251 -9.94 2.84 5.62
CA ASN A 251 -9.15 1.72 5.10
C ASN A 251 -8.61 2.04 3.70
N VAL A 252 -7.27 2.17 3.60
CA VAL A 252 -6.52 2.40 2.37
C VAL A 252 -5.51 1.29 2.08
N SER A 253 -5.61 0.18 2.78
CA SER A 253 -4.70 -0.95 2.66
C SER A 253 -5.25 -2.05 1.74
N ARG A 254 -6.10 -2.95 2.27
CA ARG A 254 -6.83 -3.98 1.53
C ARG A 254 -8.19 -4.23 2.17
N GLY A 255 -9.20 -4.56 1.37
CA GLY A 255 -10.55 -4.89 1.85
C GLY A 255 -10.52 -6.05 2.84
N GLU A 256 -9.78 -7.10 2.52
CA GLU A 256 -9.67 -8.34 3.29
C GLU A 256 -9.11 -8.19 4.73
N ILE A 257 -8.65 -6.99 5.15
CA ILE A 257 -8.28 -6.73 6.55
C ILE A 257 -9.53 -6.69 7.43
N ILE A 258 -10.65 -6.27 6.87
CA ILE A 258 -11.92 -6.16 7.56
C ILE A 258 -12.86 -7.21 6.99
N ASP A 259 -13.58 -7.92 7.85
CA ASP A 259 -14.65 -8.80 7.41
C ASP A 259 -15.77 -8.00 6.75
N GLU A 260 -16.14 -8.38 5.51
CA GLU A 260 -17.06 -7.59 4.67
C GLU A 260 -18.44 -7.47 5.29
N GLU A 261 -19.00 -8.59 5.75
CA GLU A 261 -20.32 -8.65 6.36
C GLU A 261 -20.37 -7.84 7.65
N SER A 262 -19.37 -8.02 8.49
CA SER A 262 -19.23 -7.29 9.77
C SER A 262 -19.17 -5.78 9.55
N LEU A 263 -18.40 -5.31 8.55
CA LEU A 263 -18.32 -3.88 8.23
C LEU A 263 -19.65 -3.33 7.75
N PHE A 264 -20.34 -4.05 6.85
CA PHE A 264 -21.62 -3.62 6.33
C PHE A 264 -22.66 -3.46 7.43
N TYR A 265 -22.83 -4.46 8.29
CA TYR A 265 -23.78 -4.40 9.40
C TYR A 265 -23.38 -3.38 10.47
N ALA A 266 -22.10 -3.23 10.76
CA ALA A 266 -21.64 -2.22 11.71
C ALA A 266 -21.97 -0.79 11.25
N LEU A 267 -21.90 -0.52 9.96
CA LEU A 267 -22.33 0.77 9.39
C LEU A 267 -23.86 0.91 9.37
N LYS A 268 -24.58 -0.11 8.91
CA LYS A 268 -26.04 -0.12 8.80
C LYS A 268 -26.71 0.03 10.16
N GLU A 269 -26.21 -0.64 11.18
CA GLU A 269 -26.73 -0.64 12.55
C GLU A 269 -26.10 0.48 13.41
N LYS A 270 -25.23 1.32 12.82
CA LYS A 270 -24.53 2.43 13.48
C LYS A 270 -23.69 1.99 14.70
N VAL A 271 -23.14 0.77 14.66
CA VAL A 271 -22.16 0.27 15.64
C VAL A 271 -20.88 1.11 15.60
N ILE A 272 -20.53 1.63 14.40
CA ILE A 272 -19.56 2.70 14.18
C ILE A 272 -20.24 3.88 13.49
N GLN A 273 -19.71 5.08 13.69
CA GLN A 273 -20.29 6.31 13.14
C GLN A 273 -20.20 6.39 11.61
N GLY A 274 -19.10 5.89 11.06
CA GLY A 274 -18.89 5.90 9.62
C GLY A 274 -17.57 5.32 9.17
N ALA A 275 -17.45 5.10 7.85
CA ALA A 275 -16.23 4.61 7.24
C ALA A 275 -15.88 5.32 5.93
N ALA A 276 -14.58 5.38 5.60
CA ALA A 276 -14.08 5.80 4.28
C ALA A 276 -13.18 4.70 3.72
N ILE A 277 -13.56 4.13 2.58
CA ILE A 277 -12.99 2.90 2.06
C ILE A 277 -12.47 3.13 0.64
N ASP A 278 -11.17 2.90 0.42
CA ASP A 278 -10.52 2.95 -0.90
C ASP A 278 -10.26 1.55 -1.48
N VAL A 279 -10.41 0.49 -0.68
CA VAL A 279 -10.03 -0.88 -1.03
C VAL A 279 -11.17 -1.86 -0.77
N TRP A 280 -11.34 -2.82 -1.67
CA TRP A 280 -12.54 -3.64 -1.72
C TRP A 280 -12.22 -5.13 -1.82
N TYR A 281 -13.27 -5.96 -1.89
CA TYR A 281 -13.21 -7.42 -1.81
C TYR A 281 -13.13 -8.08 -3.20
N LYS A 282 -13.69 -7.44 -4.24
CA LYS A 282 -13.71 -7.94 -5.62
C LYS A 282 -13.04 -6.95 -6.57
N TYR A 283 -11.89 -7.31 -7.14
CA TYR A 283 -11.16 -6.44 -8.09
C TYR A 283 -11.53 -6.67 -9.57
N SER A 284 -12.36 -7.66 -9.86
CA SER A 284 -12.90 -7.94 -11.19
C SER A 284 -14.39 -8.29 -11.06
N PRO A 285 -15.23 -7.35 -10.58
CA PRO A 285 -16.64 -7.62 -10.42
C PRO A 285 -17.33 -7.76 -11.79
N GLU A 286 -18.31 -8.64 -11.86
CA GLU A 286 -19.21 -8.76 -13.01
C GLU A 286 -20.24 -7.58 -13.00
N ASN A 287 -20.85 -7.34 -14.16
CA ASN A 287 -21.94 -6.39 -14.24
C ASN A 287 -23.19 -6.99 -13.55
N ASP A 288 -23.92 -6.16 -12.84
CA ASP A 288 -25.28 -6.47 -12.43
C ASP A 288 -26.29 -6.32 -13.59
N GLU A 289 -27.57 -6.53 -13.33
CA GLU A 289 -28.66 -6.45 -14.34
C GLU A 289 -28.78 -5.03 -14.95
N GLU A 290 -28.33 -3.99 -14.25
CA GLU A 290 -28.33 -2.59 -14.71
C GLU A 290 -27.00 -2.19 -15.38
N GLY A 291 -26.04 -3.13 -15.52
CA GLY A 291 -24.71 -2.89 -16.09
C GLY A 291 -23.73 -2.21 -15.13
N LYS A 292 -24.04 -2.10 -13.84
CA LYS A 292 -23.18 -1.54 -12.80
C LYS A 292 -22.19 -2.58 -12.28
N LYS A 293 -21.06 -2.12 -11.78
CA LYS A 293 -20.01 -2.97 -11.20
C LYS A 293 -19.72 -2.56 -9.77
N TYR A 294 -20.03 -3.43 -8.83
CA TYR A 294 -19.74 -3.20 -7.43
C TYR A 294 -18.63 -4.15 -6.95
N PRO A 295 -17.55 -3.64 -6.35
CA PRO A 295 -16.41 -4.45 -5.90
C PRO A 295 -16.67 -5.13 -4.55
N PHE A 296 -17.92 -5.32 -4.17
CA PHE A 296 -18.36 -5.85 -2.88
C PHE A 296 -19.62 -6.74 -3.05
N ASN A 297 -19.94 -7.55 -2.02
CA ASN A 297 -21.14 -8.41 -1.99
C ASN A 297 -22.33 -7.74 -1.32
N PHE A 298 -22.10 -6.89 -0.32
CA PHE A 298 -23.13 -6.19 0.43
C PHE A 298 -23.35 -4.78 -0.15
N PRO A 299 -24.57 -4.24 -0.13
CA PRO A 299 -24.90 -3.00 -0.83
C PRO A 299 -24.40 -1.74 -0.10
N PHE A 300 -23.07 -1.59 0.07
CA PHE A 300 -22.45 -0.43 0.71
C PHE A 300 -22.87 0.92 0.08
N HIS A 301 -23.18 0.92 -1.20
CA HIS A 301 -23.60 2.11 -1.94
C HIS A 301 -24.97 2.66 -1.51
N THR A 302 -25.71 1.94 -0.67
CA THR A 302 -27.00 2.40 -0.10
C THR A 302 -26.88 3.05 1.27
N LEU A 303 -25.66 3.09 1.84
CA LEU A 303 -25.40 3.62 3.17
C LEU A 303 -24.97 5.10 3.11
N ASP A 304 -25.50 5.92 4.03
CA ASP A 304 -25.22 7.36 4.09
C ASP A 304 -23.95 7.72 4.89
N ASN A 305 -23.46 6.77 5.69
CA ASN A 305 -22.32 6.97 6.58
C ASN A 305 -21.02 6.34 6.05
N ILE A 306 -20.89 6.23 4.74
CA ILE A 306 -19.68 5.71 4.08
C ILE A 306 -19.23 6.62 2.94
N VAL A 307 -17.92 6.79 2.80
CA VAL A 307 -17.27 7.37 1.61
C VAL A 307 -16.66 6.24 0.79
N LEU A 308 -17.13 6.07 -0.44
CA LEU A 308 -16.71 5.03 -1.36
C LEU A 308 -15.65 5.58 -2.32
N SER A 309 -14.47 5.01 -2.32
CA SER A 309 -13.40 5.34 -3.26
C SER A 309 -12.97 4.09 -4.05
N PRO A 310 -12.83 4.17 -5.40
CA PRO A 310 -12.60 3.02 -6.25
C PRO A 310 -11.11 2.69 -6.39
N HIS A 311 -10.40 2.50 -5.30
CA HIS A 311 -8.96 2.21 -5.22
C HIS A 311 -8.12 3.28 -5.93
N ARG A 312 -8.33 4.56 -5.56
CA ARG A 312 -7.70 5.73 -6.20
C ARG A 312 -6.55 6.33 -5.41
N GLY A 313 -6.26 5.83 -4.21
CA GLY A 313 -5.18 6.35 -3.38
C GLY A 313 -3.80 6.31 -4.04
N TYR A 314 -3.58 5.43 -5.02
CA TYR A 314 -2.32 5.36 -5.76
C TYR A 314 -2.23 6.30 -6.98
N SER A 315 -3.23 7.12 -7.23
CA SER A 315 -3.24 8.16 -8.27
C SER A 315 -2.39 9.38 -7.87
N PRO A 316 -1.73 10.06 -8.80
CA PRO A 316 -1.74 9.85 -10.24
C PRO A 316 -0.85 8.67 -10.67
N PHE A 317 -1.24 7.99 -11.77
CA PHE A 317 -0.51 6.82 -12.28
C PHE A 317 0.79 7.17 -13.00
N ASN A 318 0.90 8.39 -13.50
CA ASN A 318 2.02 8.89 -14.30
C ASN A 318 3.05 9.66 -13.47
N ASP A 319 2.96 9.63 -12.14
CA ASP A 319 3.99 10.22 -11.29
C ASP A 319 5.32 9.46 -11.46
N LEU A 320 6.34 10.18 -11.93
CA LEU A 320 7.64 9.60 -12.22
C LEU A 320 8.45 9.33 -10.95
N LEU A 321 8.29 10.15 -9.92
CA LEU A 321 9.04 10.03 -8.65
C LEU A 321 8.77 8.70 -7.93
N ARG A 322 7.62 8.08 -8.18
CA ARG A 322 7.29 6.76 -7.62
C ARG A 322 8.26 5.65 -8.06
N TRP A 323 9.02 5.86 -9.14
CA TRP A 323 10.00 4.93 -9.65
C TRP A 323 11.39 5.06 -9.01
N ASN A 324 11.60 6.09 -8.19
CA ASN A 324 12.91 6.34 -7.57
C ASN A 324 13.40 5.16 -6.71
N GLU A 325 12.50 4.44 -6.02
CA GLU A 325 12.88 3.25 -5.26
C GLU A 325 13.34 2.08 -6.15
N VAL A 326 12.76 1.96 -7.34
CA VAL A 326 13.21 1.00 -8.36
C VAL A 326 14.59 1.38 -8.86
N ILE A 327 14.80 2.66 -9.19
CA ILE A 327 16.11 3.22 -9.61
C ILE A 327 17.16 3.00 -8.53
N GLU A 328 16.82 3.28 -7.26
CA GLU A 328 17.73 3.06 -6.12
C GLU A 328 18.21 1.61 -6.02
N ASN A 329 17.31 0.63 -6.14
CA ASN A 329 17.69 -0.78 -6.08
C ASN A 329 18.53 -1.22 -7.29
N ILE A 330 18.24 -0.69 -8.49
CA ILE A 330 19.09 -0.92 -9.68
C ILE A 330 20.50 -0.34 -9.42
N THR A 331 20.57 0.90 -8.94
CA THR A 331 21.83 1.59 -8.63
C THR A 331 22.64 0.83 -7.59
N ARG A 332 22.00 0.32 -6.53
CA ARG A 332 22.67 -0.50 -5.51
C ARG A 332 23.27 -1.76 -6.12
N MET A 333 22.54 -2.46 -6.97
CA MET A 333 23.07 -3.65 -7.65
C MET A 333 24.22 -3.30 -8.61
N ALA A 334 24.12 -2.22 -9.38
CA ALA A 334 25.17 -1.76 -10.28
C ALA A 334 26.50 -1.47 -9.56
N HIS A 335 26.41 -1.00 -8.32
CA HIS A 335 27.58 -0.78 -7.45
C HIS A 335 27.99 -2.00 -6.62
N GLY A 336 27.48 -3.21 -6.92
CA GLY A 336 27.78 -4.43 -6.19
C GLY A 336 27.26 -4.50 -4.75
N ARG A 337 26.37 -3.58 -4.36
CA ARG A 337 25.75 -3.52 -3.04
C ARG A 337 24.69 -4.61 -2.88
N LYS A 338 24.49 -5.07 -1.64
CA LYS A 338 23.51 -6.12 -1.29
C LYS A 338 22.45 -5.63 -0.30
N ASP A 339 22.55 -4.40 0.17
CA ASP A 339 21.66 -3.76 1.13
C ASP A 339 20.46 -3.10 0.41
N PHE A 340 19.71 -3.88 -0.36
CA PHE A 340 18.53 -3.40 -1.10
C PHE A 340 17.47 -2.84 -0.16
N ILE A 341 16.71 -1.84 -0.64
CA ILE A 341 15.57 -1.28 0.12
C ILE A 341 14.31 -2.08 -0.16
N ASN A 342 13.41 -2.15 0.82
CA ASN A 342 12.09 -2.77 0.73
C ASN A 342 12.15 -4.27 0.36
N ILE A 343 13.11 -5.00 0.92
CA ILE A 343 13.16 -6.46 0.79
C ILE A 343 11.98 -7.05 1.56
N VAL A 344 11.19 -7.87 0.86
CA VAL A 344 10.05 -8.57 1.44
C VAL A 344 10.54 -9.74 2.29
N ASN A 345 10.12 -9.78 3.55
CA ASN A 345 10.28 -10.95 4.38
C ASN A 345 9.19 -11.97 4.06
N LEU A 346 9.56 -13.09 3.42
CA LEU A 346 8.60 -14.11 3.00
C LEU A 346 7.94 -14.84 4.17
N GLU A 347 8.55 -14.88 5.36
CA GLU A 347 7.94 -15.46 6.57
C GLU A 347 6.89 -14.53 7.15
N GLU A 348 7.17 -13.23 7.19
CA GLU A 348 6.23 -12.20 7.65
C GLU A 348 5.25 -11.74 6.58
N GLU A 349 5.44 -12.15 5.32
CA GLU A 349 4.60 -11.88 4.14
C GLU A 349 4.57 -10.41 3.68
N TYR A 350 5.52 -9.60 4.13
CA TYR A 350 5.63 -8.19 3.74
C TYR A 350 7.05 -7.63 3.79
#